data_c013f578decee2b20f7f90ea6788a168
#
_entry.id   c013f578decee2b20f7f90ea6788a168
#
_cell.length_a   1.000
_cell.length_b   1.000
_cell.length_c   1.000
_cell.angle_alpha   90.00
_cell.angle_beta   90.00
_cell.angle_gamma   90.00
#
_symmetry.space_group_name_H-M   'P 1'
#
loop_
_entity.id
_entity.type
_entity.pdbx_description
1 polymer ?
#
loop_
_entity_poly.entity_id
_entity_poly.type
_entity_poly.pdbx_seq_one_letter_code
_entity_poly.pdbx_strand_id
1 'polypeptide(L)'
;MDIANGRLCICSLSTAFAFTIALWSPAAGAEDGSGSRPGDADLTCAQIAQELQPYLQRMMPSVAGLGQSAQEMKNRSEKRQKEAAAMAAEQTARQLGAAADPTGRAGAAVNMHNMAEQQAVAKRIEAEDKPLSDRAMAQSRQVVQQGQALQSDARLQRLLQLAQDKNCQ
;
A
#
# COMPACT_ATOMS: atom_id res chain seq x y z
N MET A 1 58.58 5.23 -5.02
CA MET A 1 57.23 4.65 -5.04
C MET A 1 56.45 5.38 -6.14
N ASP A 2 56.53 4.77 -7.32
CA ASP A 2 56.04 5.38 -8.57
C ASP A 2 54.60 5.01 -8.81
N ILE A 3 53.75 6.04 -9.00
CA ILE A 3 52.34 5.86 -9.42
C ILE A 3 52.30 6.07 -10.93
N ALA A 4 52.18 4.95 -11.64
CA ALA A 4 52.11 4.91 -13.09
C ALA A 4 50.79 5.46 -13.64
N ASN A 5 50.93 6.46 -14.50
CA ASN A 5 49.88 7.06 -15.35
C ASN A 5 49.30 6.04 -16.33
N GLY A 6 48.04 5.61 -16.09
CA GLY A 6 47.23 4.90 -17.05
C GLY A 6 46.40 5.84 -17.91
N ARG A 7 46.86 6.17 -19.11
CA ARG A 7 46.09 6.88 -20.16
C ARG A 7 45.07 5.92 -20.75
N LEU A 8 43.81 6.16 -20.49
CA LEU A 8 42.68 5.53 -21.16
C LEU A 8 42.47 6.23 -22.52
N CYS A 9 42.77 5.53 -23.59
CA CYS A 9 42.39 5.87 -24.95
C CYS A 9 40.87 5.71 -25.12
N ILE A 10 40.18 6.84 -25.24
CA ILE A 10 38.76 6.85 -25.63
C ILE A 10 38.71 6.75 -27.15
N CYS A 11 38.50 5.53 -27.69
CA CYS A 11 38.15 5.32 -29.10
C CYS A 11 36.69 5.78 -29.32
N SER A 12 36.60 6.93 -29.99
CA SER A 12 35.34 7.50 -30.51
C SER A 12 34.85 6.63 -31.69
N LEU A 13 33.90 5.73 -31.43
CA LEU A 13 33.12 5.08 -32.52
C LEU A 13 31.81 5.84 -32.67
N SER A 14 31.84 6.80 -33.62
CA SER A 14 30.62 7.44 -34.13
C SER A 14 29.93 6.47 -35.10
N THR A 15 29.04 5.62 -34.60
CA THR A 15 28.06 4.91 -35.44
C THR A 15 26.81 5.76 -35.55
N ALA A 16 26.67 6.41 -36.72
CA ALA A 16 25.45 7.07 -37.14
C ALA A 16 24.34 6.01 -37.32
N PHE A 17 23.52 5.80 -36.30
CA PHE A 17 22.28 5.07 -36.44
C PHE A 17 21.24 6.01 -37.07
N ALA A 18 21.04 5.87 -38.37
CA ALA A 18 19.90 6.44 -39.06
C ALA A 18 18.63 5.72 -38.55
N PHE A 19 17.97 6.34 -37.55
CA PHE A 19 16.64 5.94 -37.10
C PHE A 19 15.66 6.35 -38.23
N THR A 20 15.33 5.44 -39.12
CA THR A 20 14.13 5.53 -39.93
C THR A 20 12.94 5.37 -39.01
N ILE A 21 12.40 6.50 -38.52
CA ILE A 21 11.09 6.55 -37.88
C ILE A 21 10.09 6.23 -38.99
N ALA A 22 9.78 4.95 -39.16
CA ALA A 22 8.58 4.54 -39.86
C ALA A 22 7.41 5.14 -39.06
N LEU A 23 6.78 6.17 -39.63
CA LEU A 23 5.52 6.71 -39.20
C LEU A 23 4.48 5.59 -39.30
N TRP A 24 4.43 4.74 -38.29
CA TRP A 24 3.38 3.79 -38.09
C TRP A 24 2.17 4.61 -37.58
N SER A 25 1.40 5.13 -38.55
CA SER A 25 0.06 5.63 -38.25
C SER A 25 -0.68 4.47 -37.56
N PRO A 26 -1.13 4.59 -36.34
CA PRO A 26 -2.07 3.63 -35.79
C PRO A 26 -3.31 3.73 -36.68
N ALA A 27 -3.52 2.74 -37.54
CA ALA A 27 -4.81 2.55 -38.18
C ALA A 27 -5.80 2.48 -36.96
N ALA A 28 -6.67 3.49 -36.88
CA ALA A 28 -7.78 3.50 -35.95
C ALA A 28 -8.73 2.36 -36.39
N GLY A 29 -8.33 1.13 -36.07
CA GLY A 29 -9.18 -0.04 -36.20
C GLY A 29 -10.34 0.18 -35.22
N ALA A 30 -11.55 0.15 -35.74
CA ALA A 30 -12.77 0.19 -34.96
C ALA A 30 -12.65 -0.87 -33.85
N GLU A 31 -12.57 -0.42 -32.60
CA GLU A 31 -12.60 -1.32 -31.45
C GLU A 31 -14.01 -1.95 -31.42
N ASP A 32 -14.08 -3.22 -31.75
CA ASP A 32 -15.33 -4.01 -31.78
C ASP A 32 -15.89 -4.29 -30.38
N GLY A 33 -15.44 -3.58 -29.35
CA GLY A 33 -15.80 -3.77 -27.96
C GLY A 33 -15.18 -5.01 -27.30
N SER A 34 -14.50 -5.86 -28.07
CA SER A 34 -13.80 -7.06 -27.53
C SER A 34 -12.45 -6.76 -26.91
N GLY A 35 -11.93 -5.54 -27.05
CA GLY A 35 -10.58 -5.15 -26.65
C GLY A 35 -9.48 -5.76 -27.54
N SER A 36 -9.85 -6.51 -28.59
CA SER A 36 -8.93 -7.14 -29.52
C SER A 36 -8.40 -6.12 -30.53
N ARG A 37 -7.12 -6.22 -30.87
CA ARG A 37 -6.47 -5.38 -31.88
C ARG A 37 -5.80 -6.24 -32.95
N PRO A 38 -5.73 -5.78 -34.23
CA PRO A 38 -4.95 -6.45 -35.23
C PRO A 38 -3.50 -6.64 -34.78
N GLY A 39 -2.96 -7.87 -34.86
CA GLY A 39 -1.61 -8.20 -34.42
C GLY A 39 -1.49 -8.70 -32.97
N ASP A 40 -2.59 -8.77 -32.21
CA ASP A 40 -2.57 -9.29 -30.83
C ASP A 40 -2.02 -10.72 -30.74
N ALA A 41 -2.30 -11.55 -31.76
CA ALA A 41 -1.80 -12.91 -31.82
C ALA A 41 -0.26 -12.99 -31.88
N ASP A 42 0.38 -11.96 -32.44
CA ASP A 42 1.82 -11.90 -32.64
C ASP A 42 2.58 -11.24 -31.47
N LEU A 43 1.86 -10.69 -30.48
CA LEU A 43 2.49 -10.07 -29.32
C LEU A 43 3.37 -11.05 -28.57
N THR A 44 4.59 -10.67 -28.27
CA THR A 44 5.49 -11.41 -27.38
C THR A 44 5.13 -11.17 -25.93
N CYS A 45 5.55 -12.04 -25.00
CA CYS A 45 5.35 -11.82 -23.57
C CYS A 45 5.91 -10.48 -23.07
N ALA A 46 7.04 -10.03 -23.60
CA ALA A 46 7.62 -8.73 -23.26
C ALA A 46 6.72 -7.56 -23.70
N GLN A 47 6.12 -7.65 -24.86
CA GLN A 47 5.19 -6.62 -25.34
C GLN A 47 3.88 -6.62 -24.57
N ILE A 48 3.34 -7.79 -24.24
CA ILE A 48 2.16 -7.92 -23.34
C ILE A 48 2.46 -7.30 -21.99
N ALA A 49 3.61 -7.59 -21.39
CA ALA A 49 4.02 -7.00 -20.11
C ALA A 49 4.14 -5.47 -20.20
N GLN A 50 4.67 -4.95 -21.31
CA GLN A 50 4.76 -3.51 -21.55
C GLN A 50 3.39 -2.85 -21.66
N GLU A 51 2.44 -3.47 -22.35
CA GLU A 51 1.06 -2.97 -22.47
C GLU A 51 0.30 -3.05 -21.11
N LEU A 52 0.64 -3.99 -20.25
CA LEU A 52 0.05 -4.11 -18.89
C LEU A 52 0.60 -3.09 -17.90
N GLN A 53 1.79 -2.52 -18.13
CA GLN A 53 2.41 -1.56 -17.23
C GLN A 53 1.52 -0.36 -16.84
N PRO A 54 0.82 0.32 -17.76
CA PRO A 54 -0.05 1.45 -17.40
C PRO A 54 -1.16 1.06 -16.42
N TYR A 55 -1.69 -0.16 -16.52
CA TYR A 55 -2.72 -0.67 -15.60
C TYR A 55 -2.15 -0.91 -14.21
N LEU A 56 -0.97 -1.51 -14.11
CA LEU A 56 -0.25 -1.71 -12.86
C LEU A 56 0.10 -0.38 -12.19
N GLN A 57 0.60 0.59 -12.96
CA GLN A 57 0.95 1.92 -12.43
C GLN A 57 -0.26 2.67 -11.86
N ARG A 58 -1.47 2.47 -12.41
CA ARG A 58 -2.69 3.06 -11.87
C ARG A 58 -3.09 2.47 -10.52
N MET A 59 -2.81 1.19 -10.27
CA MET A 59 -3.14 0.50 -9.02
C MET A 59 -2.12 0.75 -7.91
N MET A 60 -0.84 0.89 -8.26
CA MET A 60 0.27 0.99 -7.30
C MET A 60 0.05 2.02 -6.18
N PRO A 61 -0.38 3.28 -6.45
CA PRO A 61 -0.55 4.28 -5.41
C PRO A 61 -1.61 3.89 -4.37
N SER A 62 -2.71 3.29 -4.82
CA SER A 62 -3.81 2.88 -3.94
C SER A 62 -3.42 1.71 -3.05
N VAL A 63 -2.68 0.75 -3.59
CA VAL A 63 -2.15 -0.40 -2.84
C VAL A 63 -1.10 0.05 -1.83
N ALA A 64 -0.19 0.96 -2.22
CA ALA A 64 0.81 1.53 -1.33
C ALA A 64 0.16 2.29 -0.16
N GLY A 65 -0.90 3.05 -0.41
CA GLY A 65 -1.66 3.76 0.62
C GLY A 65 -2.28 2.81 1.66
N LEU A 66 -2.84 1.68 1.22
CA LEU A 66 -3.35 0.65 2.14
C LEU A 66 -2.24 0.07 3.01
N GLY A 67 -1.07 -0.21 2.43
CA GLY A 67 0.09 -0.71 3.16
C GLY A 67 0.54 0.27 4.26
N GLN A 68 0.59 1.57 3.96
CA GLN A 68 0.91 2.60 4.94
C GLN A 68 -0.12 2.66 6.07
N SER A 69 -1.41 2.65 5.76
CA SER A 69 -2.47 2.66 6.77
C SER A 69 -2.42 1.41 7.66
N ALA A 70 -2.13 0.25 7.10
CA ALA A 70 -1.95 -0.98 7.86
C ALA A 70 -0.74 -0.90 8.82
N GLN A 71 0.37 -0.34 8.36
CA GLN A 71 1.56 -0.15 9.20
C GLN A 71 1.31 0.86 10.34
N GLU A 72 0.60 1.97 10.05
CA GLU A 72 0.19 2.92 11.09
C GLU A 72 -0.71 2.28 12.14
N MET A 73 -1.70 1.47 11.74
CA MET A 73 -2.56 0.74 12.67
C MET A 73 -1.76 -0.22 13.55
N LYS A 74 -0.81 -0.95 12.96
CA LYS A 74 0.09 -1.84 13.72
C LYS A 74 0.90 -1.07 14.75
N ASN A 75 1.56 0.01 14.36
CA ASN A 75 2.38 0.83 15.26
C ASN A 75 1.56 1.41 16.42
N ARG A 76 0.33 1.84 16.16
CA ARG A 76 -0.60 2.33 17.21
C ARG A 76 -1.02 1.21 18.13
N SER A 77 -1.32 0.04 17.60
CA SER A 77 -1.69 -1.13 18.41
C SER A 77 -0.56 -1.53 19.36
N GLU A 78 0.68 -1.56 18.89
CA GLU A 78 1.85 -1.83 19.73
C GLU A 78 2.06 -0.77 20.83
N LYS A 79 1.89 0.53 20.47
CA LYS A 79 1.96 1.62 21.44
C LYS A 79 0.91 1.46 22.53
N ARG A 80 -0.34 1.13 22.15
CA ARG A 80 -1.44 0.92 23.12
C ARG A 80 -1.20 -0.26 24.04
N GLN A 81 -0.64 -1.34 23.53
CA GLN A 81 -0.30 -2.49 24.37
C GLN A 81 0.69 -2.07 25.47
N LYS A 82 1.69 -1.26 25.13
CA LYS A 82 2.65 -0.74 26.11
C LYS A 82 1.98 0.20 27.13
N GLU A 83 1.13 1.12 26.66
CA GLU A 83 0.38 2.03 27.54
C GLU A 83 -0.58 1.27 28.44
N ALA A 84 -1.30 0.28 27.92
CA ALA A 84 -2.20 -0.56 28.72
C ALA A 84 -1.45 -1.37 29.80
N ALA A 85 -0.28 -1.91 29.47
CA ALA A 85 0.56 -2.61 30.43
C ALA A 85 1.06 -1.67 31.55
N ALA A 86 1.46 -0.44 31.21
CA ALA A 86 1.88 0.56 32.17
C ALA A 86 0.71 0.98 33.10
N MET A 87 -0.47 1.24 32.54
CA MET A 87 -1.68 1.55 33.31
C MET A 87 -2.09 0.41 34.26
N ALA A 88 -2.03 -0.84 33.77
CA ALA A 88 -2.36 -2.00 34.60
C ALA A 88 -1.42 -2.11 35.81
N ALA A 89 -0.12 -1.89 35.62
CA ALA A 89 0.85 -1.87 36.69
C ALA A 89 0.55 -0.77 37.75
N GLU A 90 0.24 0.44 37.23
CA GLU A 90 -0.11 1.57 38.11
C GLU A 90 -1.42 1.34 38.89
N GLN A 91 -2.46 0.82 38.22
CA GLN A 91 -3.73 0.45 38.88
C GLN A 91 -3.52 -0.61 39.94
N THR A 92 -2.68 -1.61 39.70
CA THR A 92 -2.33 -2.63 40.68
C THR A 92 -1.63 -2.02 41.88
N ALA A 93 -0.68 -1.12 41.69
CA ALA A 93 0.01 -0.43 42.79
C ALA A 93 -0.94 0.42 43.63
N ARG A 94 -1.88 1.16 42.97
CA ARG A 94 -2.93 1.93 43.70
C ARG A 94 -3.86 1.03 44.51
N GLN A 95 -4.26 -0.12 43.96
CA GLN A 95 -5.11 -1.08 44.68
C GLN A 95 -4.41 -1.67 45.88
N LEU A 96 -3.14 -2.03 45.80
CA LEU A 96 -2.36 -2.52 46.92
C LEU A 96 -2.23 -1.46 48.03
N GLY A 97 -2.00 -0.20 47.64
CA GLY A 97 -2.00 0.92 48.62
C GLY A 97 -3.35 1.13 49.28
N ALA A 98 -4.45 1.03 48.53
CA ALA A 98 -5.80 1.19 49.06
C ALA A 98 -6.24 0.02 49.97
N ALA A 99 -5.72 -1.18 49.76
CA ALA A 99 -6.00 -2.35 50.60
C ALA A 99 -5.46 -2.22 52.01
N ALA A 100 -4.52 -1.32 52.25
CA ALA A 100 -4.01 -1.02 53.58
C ALA A 100 -4.94 -0.09 54.42
N ASP A 101 -5.99 0.47 53.82
CA ASP A 101 -6.96 1.34 54.49
C ASP A 101 -8.04 0.50 55.24
N PRO A 102 -8.07 0.50 56.57
CA PRO A 102 -9.04 -0.27 57.33
C PRO A 102 -10.48 0.25 57.23
N THR A 103 -10.67 1.46 56.67
CA THR A 103 -12.00 2.07 56.51
C THR A 103 -12.68 1.69 55.18
N GLY A 104 -11.94 1.13 54.23
CA GLY A 104 -12.41 0.77 52.91
C GLY A 104 -12.75 1.97 51.98
N ARG A 105 -12.63 3.21 52.47
CA ARG A 105 -12.95 4.43 51.69
C ARG A 105 -11.94 4.68 50.58
N ALA A 106 -10.67 4.40 50.83
CA ALA A 106 -9.62 4.53 49.83
C ALA A 106 -9.85 3.60 48.66
N GLY A 107 -10.29 2.36 48.91
CA GLY A 107 -10.62 1.40 47.85
C GLY A 107 -11.75 1.88 46.91
N ALA A 108 -12.82 2.45 47.48
CA ALA A 108 -13.92 3.01 46.68
C ALA A 108 -13.48 4.20 45.84
N ALA A 109 -12.65 5.09 46.38
CA ALA A 109 -12.11 6.24 45.65
C ALA A 109 -11.19 5.81 44.51
N VAL A 110 -10.30 4.83 44.71
CA VAL A 110 -9.42 4.26 43.69
C VAL A 110 -10.23 3.62 42.56
N ASN A 111 -11.29 2.87 42.86
CA ASN A 111 -12.15 2.27 41.86
C ASN A 111 -12.85 3.31 40.98
N MET A 112 -13.41 4.36 41.58
CA MET A 112 -14.04 5.45 40.78
C MET A 112 -13.01 6.17 39.90
N HIS A 113 -11.81 6.42 40.41
CA HIS A 113 -10.74 7.04 39.65
C HIS A 113 -10.32 6.16 38.49
N ASN A 114 -10.10 4.87 38.70
CA ASN A 114 -9.74 3.93 37.66
C ASN A 114 -10.82 3.82 36.55
N MET A 115 -12.11 3.84 36.94
CA MET A 115 -13.21 3.86 35.96
C MET A 115 -13.20 5.14 35.13
N ALA A 116 -13.01 6.30 35.73
CA ALA A 116 -12.93 7.57 35.00
C ALA A 116 -11.74 7.61 34.06
N GLU A 117 -10.57 7.12 34.48
CA GLU A 117 -9.37 7.02 33.67
C GLU A 117 -9.58 6.09 32.49
N GLN A 118 -10.17 4.91 32.70
CA GLN A 118 -10.50 3.97 31.62
C GLN A 118 -11.44 4.60 30.57
N GLN A 119 -12.47 5.32 30.99
CA GLN A 119 -13.38 6.02 30.09
C GLN A 119 -12.67 7.12 29.30
N ALA A 120 -11.79 7.89 29.93
CA ALA A 120 -11.01 8.92 29.26
C ALA A 120 -10.07 8.33 28.21
N VAL A 121 -9.42 7.22 28.53
CA VAL A 121 -8.56 6.47 27.59
C VAL A 121 -9.37 5.92 26.42
N ALA A 122 -10.53 5.32 26.67
CA ALA A 122 -11.39 4.79 25.61
C ALA A 122 -11.82 5.89 24.62
N LYS A 123 -12.26 7.05 25.12
CA LYS A 123 -12.61 8.21 24.28
C LYS A 123 -11.42 8.72 23.47
N ARG A 124 -10.23 8.78 24.09
CA ARG A 124 -9.01 9.19 23.38
C ARG A 124 -8.67 8.22 22.24
N ILE A 125 -8.71 6.91 22.51
CA ILE A 125 -8.48 5.87 21.53
C ILE A 125 -9.45 6.00 20.36
N GLU A 126 -10.74 6.15 20.65
CA GLU A 126 -11.77 6.32 19.61
C GLU A 126 -11.50 7.56 18.74
N ALA A 127 -11.19 8.70 19.38
CA ALA A 127 -10.88 9.93 18.66
C ALA A 127 -9.62 9.83 17.79
N GLU A 128 -8.59 9.12 18.26
CA GLU A 128 -7.36 8.91 17.51
C GLU A 128 -7.53 7.90 16.36
N ASP A 129 -8.36 6.86 16.53
CA ASP A 129 -8.52 5.78 15.56
C ASP A 129 -9.50 6.10 14.47
N LYS A 130 -10.55 6.86 14.78
CA LYS A 130 -11.59 7.19 13.82
C LYS A 130 -11.04 7.76 12.51
N PRO A 131 -10.17 8.79 12.49
CA PRO A 131 -9.65 9.33 11.24
C PRO A 131 -8.78 8.34 10.47
N LEU A 132 -8.07 7.44 11.16
CA LEU A 132 -7.27 6.41 10.51
C LEU A 132 -8.15 5.33 9.89
N SER A 133 -9.17 4.88 10.61
CA SER A 133 -10.16 3.91 10.11
C SER A 133 -10.93 4.48 8.91
N ASP A 134 -11.39 5.73 9.00
CA ASP A 134 -12.09 6.40 7.90
C ASP A 134 -11.21 6.51 6.65
N ARG A 135 -9.90 6.84 6.81
CA ARG A 135 -8.92 6.87 5.72
C ARG A 135 -8.71 5.49 5.11
N ALA A 136 -8.51 4.46 5.94
CA ALA A 136 -8.31 3.10 5.46
C ALA A 136 -9.55 2.59 4.70
N MET A 137 -10.76 2.89 5.18
CA MET A 137 -12.00 2.55 4.47
C MET A 137 -12.14 3.29 3.15
N ALA A 138 -11.79 4.58 3.10
CA ALA A 138 -11.82 5.35 1.85
C ALA A 138 -10.83 4.78 0.82
N GLN A 139 -9.62 4.46 1.22
CA GLN A 139 -8.61 3.82 0.37
C GLN A 139 -9.06 2.44 -0.11
N SER A 140 -9.64 1.63 0.77
CA SER A 140 -10.18 0.32 0.40
C SER A 140 -11.29 0.43 -0.66
N ARG A 141 -12.22 1.37 -0.50
CA ARG A 141 -13.27 1.65 -1.51
C ARG A 141 -12.65 2.06 -2.85
N GLN A 142 -11.63 2.90 -2.82
CA GLN A 142 -10.92 3.33 -4.03
C GLN A 142 -10.27 2.14 -4.75
N VAL A 143 -9.60 1.23 -4.02
CA VAL A 143 -9.01 0.01 -4.61
C VAL A 143 -10.09 -0.88 -5.22
N VAL A 144 -11.22 -1.07 -4.54
CA VAL A 144 -12.34 -1.86 -5.07
C VAL A 144 -12.91 -1.25 -6.34
N GLN A 145 -13.14 0.06 -6.36
CA GLN A 145 -13.63 0.77 -7.55
C GLN A 145 -12.65 0.69 -8.72
N GLN A 146 -11.37 0.88 -8.46
CA GLN A 146 -10.32 0.72 -9.50
C GLN A 146 -10.25 -0.72 -10.01
N GLY A 147 -10.35 -1.70 -9.11
CA GLY A 147 -10.40 -3.12 -9.48
C GLY A 147 -11.60 -3.45 -10.37
N GLN A 148 -12.78 -2.95 -10.05
CA GLN A 148 -13.98 -3.11 -10.87
C GLN A 148 -13.83 -2.44 -12.24
N ALA A 149 -13.28 -1.22 -12.29
CA ALA A 149 -13.03 -0.53 -13.55
C ALA A 149 -12.03 -1.30 -14.44
N LEU A 150 -11.01 -1.92 -13.85
CA LEU A 150 -10.05 -2.75 -14.57
C LEU A 150 -10.69 -4.06 -15.05
N GLN A 151 -11.57 -4.66 -14.25
CA GLN A 151 -12.29 -5.88 -14.66
C GLN A 151 -13.24 -5.64 -15.83
N SER A 152 -13.75 -4.43 -16.00
CA SER A 152 -14.60 -4.05 -17.13
C SER A 152 -13.81 -3.60 -18.36
N ASP A 153 -12.49 -3.45 -18.25
CA ASP A 153 -11.64 -3.03 -19.39
C ASP A 153 -11.39 -4.24 -20.32
N ALA A 154 -12.04 -4.23 -21.46
CA ALA A 154 -11.96 -5.32 -22.44
C ALA A 154 -10.52 -5.52 -22.95
N ARG A 155 -9.73 -4.44 -23.08
CA ARG A 155 -8.33 -4.54 -23.49
C ARG A 155 -7.48 -5.25 -22.45
N LEU A 156 -7.64 -4.92 -21.16
CA LEU A 156 -6.93 -5.60 -20.09
C LEU A 156 -7.27 -7.09 -20.05
N GLN A 157 -8.55 -7.44 -20.15
CA GLN A 157 -8.98 -8.85 -20.16
C GLN A 157 -8.35 -9.60 -21.34
N ARG A 158 -8.32 -8.99 -22.52
CA ARG A 158 -7.68 -9.59 -23.70
C ARG A 158 -6.19 -9.81 -23.49
N LEU A 159 -5.47 -8.83 -22.93
CA LEU A 159 -4.03 -8.96 -22.64
C LEU A 159 -3.75 -10.05 -21.61
N LEU A 160 -4.58 -10.16 -20.56
CA LEU A 160 -4.45 -11.21 -19.56
C LEU A 160 -4.68 -12.60 -20.16
N GLN A 161 -5.68 -12.73 -21.03
CA GLN A 161 -5.94 -13.97 -21.75
C GLN A 161 -4.75 -14.36 -22.63
N LEU A 162 -4.20 -13.41 -23.41
CA LEU A 162 -3.02 -13.66 -24.22
C LEU A 162 -1.80 -14.06 -23.40
N ALA A 163 -1.61 -13.46 -22.22
CA ALA A 163 -0.54 -13.82 -21.32
C ALA A 163 -0.69 -15.26 -20.81
N GLN A 164 -1.92 -15.69 -20.53
CA GLN A 164 -2.21 -17.06 -20.14
C GLN A 164 -2.01 -18.06 -21.29
N ASP A 165 -2.54 -17.75 -22.47
CA ASP A 165 -2.44 -18.61 -23.66
C ASP A 165 -0.97 -18.84 -24.09
N LYS A 166 -0.12 -17.83 -23.88
CA LYS A 166 1.32 -17.89 -24.20
C LYS A 166 2.19 -18.35 -23.02
N ASN A 167 1.61 -18.67 -21.87
CA ASN A 167 2.32 -19.04 -20.64
C ASN A 167 3.40 -18.01 -20.27
N CYS A 168 3.09 -16.72 -20.37
CA CYS A 168 4.00 -15.65 -19.96
C CYS A 168 4.18 -15.67 -18.43
N GLN A 169 5.41 -15.91 -17.96
CA GLN A 169 5.80 -15.92 -16.53
C GLN A 169 6.60 -14.67 -16.17
#